data_0689743ac4b988bb4ceb78bd8526bb59
#
_entry.id   0689743ac4b988bb4ceb78bd8526bb59
#
_cell.length_a   1.000
_cell.length_b   1.000
_cell.length_c   1.000
_cell.angle_alpha   90.00
_cell.angle_beta   90.00
_cell.angle_gamma   90.00
#
_symmetry.space_group_name_H-M   'P 1'
#
loop_
_entity.id
_entity.type
_entity.pdbx_description
1 polymer ?
#
loop_
_entity_poly.entity_id
_entity_poly.type
_entity_poly.pdbx_seq_one_letter_code
_entity_poly.pdbx_strand_id
1 'polypeptide(L)'
;LTNIFILRQGFRQELIRKKLLKSQLQPFLDEIEVEIEADTLVEKLSSFERLVVELLRAVVADYRLIVMREIGTLVNEGELEKIHAFMKHYAKQGFSFLYISPHFEEILQICGRAVVMSNGKVIKALAGEQMQAQTLNFYSEEYNAKVRHHIESLKERQSNKIVFEGRHLCGDVIFNFNLKVAQGECVVIQSLEEGIFRDLYLLFQGEKQDEIHPGTCYLEGRTTKICGDRGIAFIREEPTETMLFYDMSYMDNLCIAMDHRVKNIWGNRKMKWCIRADFEEILGENVFDKRMQELTEMEKYDLVYTRIMLQKPKIVFCVQPFKGADLRHRIHIWELQEKLLRKGIAVVILAVNMADALSLADRLVRIDKGTVVTEYQRKDFGMLPRNIPWKALYDENGRI
;
A
#
# COMPACT_ATOMS: atom_id res chain seq x y z
N LEU A 1 -8.39 26.91 4.61
CA LEU A 1 -8.66 28.05 3.69
C LEU A 1 -7.40 28.70 3.17
N THR A 2 -6.52 29.15 4.04
CA THR A 2 -5.31 29.89 3.63
C THR A 2 -4.45 29.09 2.65
N ASN A 3 -4.33 27.78 2.83
CA ASN A 3 -3.58 26.90 1.93
C ASN A 3 -4.10 26.89 0.49
N ILE A 4 -5.41 27.04 0.28
CA ILE A 4 -5.99 27.03 -1.08
C ILE A 4 -5.69 28.33 -1.81
N PHE A 5 -5.77 29.46 -1.13
CA PHE A 5 -5.72 30.79 -1.76
C PHE A 5 -4.32 31.44 -1.77
N ILE A 6 -3.33 30.87 -1.05
CA ILE A 6 -2.02 31.50 -0.86
C ILE A 6 -1.24 31.72 -2.19
N LEU A 7 -1.47 30.89 -3.19
CA LEU A 7 -0.79 30.99 -4.50
C LEU A 7 -1.55 31.84 -5.52
N ARG A 8 -2.73 32.36 -5.17
CA ARG A 8 -3.52 33.19 -6.10
C ARG A 8 -2.80 34.50 -6.41
N GLN A 9 -2.68 34.84 -7.69
CA GLN A 9 -2.12 36.14 -8.11
C GLN A 9 -2.89 37.28 -7.48
N GLY A 10 -2.18 38.26 -6.90
CA GLY A 10 -2.79 39.42 -6.24
C GLY A 10 -3.28 39.18 -4.80
N PHE A 11 -3.05 38.00 -4.24
CA PHE A 11 -3.34 37.72 -2.83
C PHE A 11 -2.37 38.49 -1.94
N ARG A 12 -2.88 39.54 -1.24
CA ARG A 12 -2.10 40.29 -0.26
C ARG A 12 -2.27 39.66 1.12
N GLN A 13 -1.20 39.15 1.69
CA GLN A 13 -1.20 38.45 2.98
C GLN A 13 -1.54 39.33 4.19
N GLU A 14 -1.49 40.64 4.04
CA GLU A 14 -1.63 41.61 5.15
C GLU A 14 -3.03 41.62 5.80
N LEU A 15 -4.07 41.20 5.09
CA LEU A 15 -5.47 41.20 5.60
C LEU A 15 -6.23 39.96 5.11
N ILE A 16 -6.07 38.84 5.83
CA ILE A 16 -6.84 37.62 5.55
C ILE A 16 -8.26 37.77 6.08
N ARG A 17 -9.23 38.04 5.21
CA ARG A 17 -10.67 38.05 5.55
C ARG A 17 -11.22 36.62 5.43
N LYS A 18 -11.11 35.81 6.49
CA LYS A 18 -11.55 34.40 6.52
C LYS A 18 -13.00 34.22 6.02
N LYS A 19 -13.93 35.09 6.39
CA LYS A 19 -15.34 35.02 5.93
C LYS A 19 -15.45 35.11 4.40
N LEU A 20 -14.67 36.01 3.78
CA LEU A 20 -14.67 36.18 2.32
C LEU A 20 -14.06 34.95 1.63
N LEU A 21 -12.95 34.41 2.16
CA LEU A 21 -12.34 33.19 1.62
C LEU A 21 -13.28 31.97 1.76
N LYS A 22 -14.02 31.89 2.87
CA LYS A 22 -15.02 30.83 3.07
C LYS A 22 -16.14 30.91 2.03
N SER A 23 -16.67 32.09 1.77
CA SER A 23 -17.71 32.29 0.74
C SER A 23 -17.19 32.04 -0.69
N GLN A 24 -15.89 32.22 -0.94
CA GLN A 24 -15.26 31.90 -2.23
C GLN A 24 -14.96 30.41 -2.39
N LEU A 25 -14.73 29.68 -1.30
CA LEU A 25 -14.45 28.24 -1.32
C LEU A 25 -15.72 27.41 -1.49
N GLN A 26 -16.81 27.82 -0.85
CA GLN A 26 -18.04 27.04 -0.82
C GLN A 26 -18.54 26.60 -2.21
N PRO A 27 -18.60 27.46 -3.24
CA PRO A 27 -19.00 27.04 -4.58
C PRO A 27 -18.15 25.93 -5.16
N PHE A 28 -16.83 25.92 -4.89
CA PHE A 28 -15.94 24.86 -5.37
C PHE A 28 -16.19 23.51 -4.66
N LEU A 29 -16.47 23.55 -3.35
CA LEU A 29 -16.78 22.35 -2.59
C LEU A 29 -18.15 21.78 -2.95
N ASP A 30 -19.15 22.66 -3.15
CA ASP A 30 -20.50 22.26 -3.58
C ASP A 30 -20.47 21.60 -4.97
N GLU A 31 -19.62 22.12 -5.88
CA GLU A 31 -19.47 21.63 -7.24
C GLU A 31 -18.90 20.21 -7.31
N ILE A 32 -18.03 19.85 -6.37
CA ILE A 32 -17.38 18.53 -6.29
C ILE A 32 -18.02 17.59 -5.25
N GLU A 33 -19.10 18.04 -4.60
CA GLU A 33 -19.85 17.30 -3.58
C GLU A 33 -18.92 16.79 -2.43
N VAL A 34 -18.03 17.68 -1.94
CA VAL A 34 -17.11 17.38 -0.84
C VAL A 34 -17.33 18.35 0.31
N GLU A 35 -17.51 17.83 1.50
CA GLU A 35 -17.65 18.61 2.72
C GLU A 35 -16.29 18.72 3.43
N ILE A 36 -15.69 19.91 3.41
CA ILE A 36 -14.48 20.24 4.16
C ILE A 36 -14.75 21.50 4.97
N GLU A 37 -14.61 21.40 6.29
CA GLU A 37 -14.68 22.58 7.14
C GLU A 37 -13.50 23.52 6.88
N ALA A 38 -13.82 24.74 6.52
CA ALA A 38 -12.86 25.74 6.08
C ALA A 38 -11.77 26.09 7.12
N ASP A 39 -12.02 25.88 8.39
CA ASP A 39 -11.08 26.16 9.49
C ASP A 39 -10.33 24.91 9.98
N THR A 40 -10.57 23.74 9.39
CA THR A 40 -9.86 22.50 9.72
C THR A 40 -8.38 22.65 9.42
N LEU A 41 -7.53 22.21 10.34
CA LEU A 41 -6.09 22.15 10.14
C LEU A 41 -5.76 21.04 9.13
N VAL A 42 -4.79 21.28 8.23
CA VAL A 42 -4.42 20.33 7.17
C VAL A 42 -3.96 18.98 7.75
N GLU A 43 -3.33 18.98 8.91
CA GLU A 43 -2.92 17.77 9.61
C GLU A 43 -4.08 16.86 10.05
N LYS A 44 -5.28 17.42 10.20
CA LYS A 44 -6.51 16.71 10.59
C LYS A 44 -7.34 16.23 9.38
N LEU A 45 -6.97 16.66 8.18
CA LEU A 45 -7.64 16.24 6.96
C LEU A 45 -7.23 14.80 6.59
N SER A 46 -8.18 14.04 6.07
CA SER A 46 -7.91 12.74 5.43
C SER A 46 -7.01 12.89 4.20
N SER A 47 -6.44 11.81 3.69
CA SER A 47 -5.69 11.81 2.43
C SER A 47 -6.51 12.33 1.27
N PHE A 48 -7.78 11.94 1.18
CA PHE A 48 -8.71 12.43 0.16
C PHE A 48 -8.94 13.94 0.26
N GLU A 49 -9.26 14.44 1.46
CA GLU A 49 -9.48 15.87 1.67
C GLU A 49 -8.23 16.70 1.38
N ARG A 50 -7.03 16.20 1.75
CA ARG A 50 -5.76 16.86 1.39
C ARG A 50 -5.57 16.92 -0.12
N LEU A 51 -5.85 15.83 -0.84
CA LEU A 51 -5.79 15.81 -2.29
C LEU A 51 -6.75 16.80 -2.93
N VAL A 52 -7.99 16.89 -2.42
CA VAL A 52 -8.97 17.90 -2.86
C VAL A 52 -8.44 19.31 -2.62
N VAL A 53 -7.86 19.59 -1.45
CA VAL A 53 -7.26 20.89 -1.15
C VAL A 53 -6.13 21.25 -2.11
N GLU A 54 -5.27 20.29 -2.46
CA GLU A 54 -4.18 20.50 -3.43
C GLU A 54 -4.71 20.76 -4.84
N LEU A 55 -5.73 20.04 -5.28
CA LEU A 55 -6.37 20.26 -6.57
C LEU A 55 -7.06 21.61 -6.64
N LEU A 56 -7.82 21.99 -5.61
CA LEU A 56 -8.47 23.31 -5.53
C LEU A 56 -7.43 24.42 -5.50
N ARG A 57 -6.30 24.23 -4.82
CA ARG A 57 -5.19 25.18 -4.82
C ARG A 57 -4.65 25.42 -6.22
N ALA A 58 -4.46 24.35 -7.00
CA ALA A 58 -3.98 24.45 -8.39
C ALA A 58 -5.00 25.17 -9.28
N VAL A 59 -6.30 24.86 -9.13
CA VAL A 59 -7.39 25.49 -9.90
C VAL A 59 -7.52 26.97 -9.55
N VAL A 60 -7.52 27.33 -8.26
CA VAL A 60 -7.62 28.73 -7.81
C VAL A 60 -6.42 29.55 -8.24
N ALA A 61 -5.24 28.94 -8.32
CA ALA A 61 -4.02 29.57 -8.84
C ALA A 61 -3.98 29.65 -10.38
N ASP A 62 -4.98 29.12 -11.07
CA ASP A 62 -5.10 29.05 -12.54
C ASP A 62 -3.97 28.27 -13.22
N TYR A 63 -3.46 27.24 -12.58
CA TYR A 63 -2.50 26.31 -13.20
C TYR A 63 -3.20 25.42 -14.22
N ARG A 64 -3.03 25.73 -15.51
CA ARG A 64 -3.74 25.07 -16.62
C ARG A 64 -3.26 23.65 -16.92
N LEU A 65 -2.12 23.24 -16.41
CA LEU A 65 -1.62 21.88 -16.48
C LEU A 65 -1.39 21.35 -15.05
N ILE A 66 -2.10 20.30 -14.70
CA ILE A 66 -2.00 19.64 -13.38
C ILE A 66 -1.47 18.23 -13.59
N VAL A 67 -0.37 17.88 -12.93
CA VAL A 67 0.24 16.56 -12.98
C VAL A 67 -0.15 15.79 -11.74
N MET A 68 -0.74 14.60 -11.93
CA MET A 68 -1.20 13.73 -10.85
C MET A 68 -0.52 12.37 -10.98
N ARG A 69 0.07 11.88 -9.90
CA ARG A 69 0.79 10.60 -9.88
C ARG A 69 0.20 9.68 -8.83
N GLU A 70 -0.20 8.49 -9.26
CA GLU A 70 -0.57 7.34 -8.42
C GLU A 70 -1.60 7.66 -7.32
N ILE A 71 -2.56 8.52 -7.63
CA ILE A 71 -3.57 8.95 -6.65
C ILE A 71 -4.46 7.80 -6.16
N GLY A 72 -4.66 6.77 -6.98
CA GLY A 72 -5.40 5.57 -6.60
C GLY A 72 -4.81 4.82 -5.41
N THR A 73 -3.55 5.08 -5.03
CA THR A 73 -2.94 4.49 -3.83
C THR A 73 -3.22 5.29 -2.54
N LEU A 74 -3.71 6.53 -2.69
CA LEU A 74 -3.93 7.45 -1.58
C LEU A 74 -5.39 7.51 -1.13
N VAL A 75 -6.31 7.05 -1.98
CA VAL A 75 -7.76 7.17 -1.79
C VAL A 75 -8.44 5.83 -2.09
N ASN A 76 -9.65 5.65 -1.57
CA ASN A 76 -10.45 4.49 -1.90
C ASN A 76 -11.14 4.63 -3.27
N GLU A 77 -11.79 3.56 -3.72
CA GLU A 77 -12.43 3.50 -5.03
C GLU A 77 -13.51 4.57 -5.22
N GLY A 78 -14.36 4.81 -4.20
CA GLY A 78 -15.42 5.83 -4.26
C GLY A 78 -14.87 7.26 -4.23
N GLU A 79 -13.81 7.50 -3.48
CA GLU A 79 -13.09 8.78 -3.47
C GLU A 79 -12.38 9.03 -4.79
N LEU A 80 -11.80 7.98 -5.40
CA LEU A 80 -11.17 8.06 -6.71
C LEU A 80 -12.17 8.47 -7.79
N GLU A 81 -13.39 7.93 -7.75
CA GLU A 81 -14.46 8.34 -8.66
C GLU A 81 -14.80 9.83 -8.54
N LYS A 82 -14.83 10.36 -7.30
CA LYS A 82 -15.02 11.81 -7.08
C LYS A 82 -13.88 12.65 -7.66
N ILE A 83 -12.64 12.21 -7.50
CA ILE A 83 -11.48 12.88 -8.13
C ILE A 83 -11.57 12.83 -9.65
N HIS A 84 -11.96 11.72 -10.23
CA HIS A 84 -12.17 11.59 -11.67
C HIS A 84 -13.30 12.52 -12.16
N ALA A 85 -14.38 12.66 -11.41
CA ALA A 85 -15.46 13.62 -11.73
C ALA A 85 -14.94 15.07 -11.69
N PHE A 86 -14.15 15.43 -10.66
CA PHE A 86 -13.47 16.70 -10.55
C PHE A 86 -12.60 17.00 -11.79
N MET A 87 -11.74 16.06 -12.18
CA MET A 87 -10.86 16.23 -13.34
C MET A 87 -11.68 16.44 -14.63
N LYS A 88 -12.73 15.63 -14.85
CA LYS A 88 -13.63 15.78 -16.01
C LYS A 88 -14.34 17.13 -16.04
N HIS A 89 -14.76 17.62 -14.87
CA HIS A 89 -15.40 18.92 -14.74
C HIS A 89 -14.46 20.06 -15.17
N TYR A 90 -13.26 20.13 -14.57
CA TYR A 90 -12.28 21.18 -14.88
C TYR A 90 -11.64 21.02 -16.27
N ALA A 91 -11.56 19.82 -16.82
CA ALA A 91 -11.13 19.63 -18.20
C ALA A 91 -12.06 20.35 -19.20
N LYS A 92 -13.38 20.38 -18.95
CA LYS A 92 -14.35 21.13 -19.77
C LYS A 92 -14.17 22.65 -19.63
N GLN A 93 -13.54 23.12 -18.54
CA GLN A 93 -13.20 24.54 -18.32
C GLN A 93 -11.81 24.92 -18.85
N GLY A 94 -11.14 24.03 -19.62
CA GLY A 94 -9.87 24.29 -20.26
C GLY A 94 -8.64 23.96 -19.42
N PHE A 95 -8.78 23.21 -18.32
CA PHE A 95 -7.66 22.63 -17.60
C PHE A 95 -7.20 21.34 -18.31
N SER A 96 -5.91 21.06 -18.22
CA SER A 96 -5.29 19.83 -18.74
C SER A 96 -4.73 19.02 -17.58
N PHE A 97 -4.92 17.70 -17.62
CA PHE A 97 -4.42 16.79 -16.60
C PHE A 97 -3.45 15.80 -17.23
N LEU A 98 -2.29 15.63 -16.62
CA LEU A 98 -1.37 14.54 -16.89
C LEU A 98 -1.49 13.54 -15.76
N TYR A 99 -2.13 12.41 -16.04
CA TYR A 99 -2.42 11.36 -15.08
C TYR A 99 -1.43 10.21 -15.21
N ILE A 100 -0.69 9.90 -14.17
CA ILE A 100 0.31 8.83 -14.13
C ILE A 100 -0.20 7.75 -13.20
N SER A 101 -0.52 6.58 -13.74
CA SER A 101 -0.95 5.41 -12.97
C SER A 101 -0.36 4.12 -13.56
N PRO A 102 -0.02 3.13 -12.73
CA PRO A 102 0.34 1.79 -13.17
C PRO A 102 -0.89 0.97 -13.58
N HIS A 103 -2.11 1.40 -13.20
CA HIS A 103 -3.36 0.71 -13.47
C HIS A 103 -4.01 1.26 -14.74
N PHE A 104 -4.03 0.45 -15.78
CA PHE A 104 -4.61 0.86 -17.06
C PHE A 104 -6.14 1.02 -16.98
N GLU A 105 -6.82 0.35 -16.03
CA GLU A 105 -8.24 0.48 -15.77
C GLU A 105 -8.60 1.92 -15.38
N GLU A 106 -7.78 2.55 -14.53
CA GLU A 106 -7.94 3.96 -14.18
C GLU A 106 -7.73 4.87 -15.40
N ILE A 107 -6.69 4.59 -16.21
CA ILE A 107 -6.39 5.36 -17.43
C ILE A 107 -7.56 5.30 -18.41
N LEU A 108 -8.17 4.13 -18.61
CA LEU A 108 -9.32 3.97 -19.51
C LEU A 108 -10.58 4.71 -19.05
N GLN A 109 -10.76 4.88 -17.73
CA GLN A 109 -11.93 5.57 -17.17
C GLN A 109 -11.89 7.08 -17.37
N ILE A 110 -10.69 7.68 -17.40
CA ILE A 110 -10.54 9.14 -17.34
C ILE A 110 -9.81 9.74 -18.53
N CYS A 111 -8.89 9.03 -19.17
CA CYS A 111 -8.00 9.59 -20.19
C CYS A 111 -8.52 9.35 -21.60
N GLY A 112 -8.49 10.39 -22.47
CA GLY A 112 -8.78 10.25 -23.90
C GLY A 112 -7.60 9.75 -24.72
N ARG A 113 -6.40 9.75 -24.15
CA ARG A 113 -5.16 9.23 -24.74
C ARG A 113 -4.20 8.76 -23.66
N ALA A 114 -3.38 7.79 -23.98
CA ALA A 114 -2.39 7.25 -23.07
C ALA A 114 -1.02 7.09 -23.73
N VAL A 115 0.02 7.13 -22.91
CA VAL A 115 1.40 6.85 -23.31
C VAL A 115 1.93 5.76 -22.38
N VAL A 116 2.30 4.63 -22.96
CA VAL A 116 2.95 3.54 -22.23
C VAL A 116 4.45 3.79 -22.21
N MET A 117 5.03 3.81 -21.02
CA MET A 117 6.46 4.03 -20.82
C MET A 117 7.10 2.82 -20.12
N SER A 118 8.33 2.50 -20.52
CA SER A 118 9.17 1.53 -19.82
C SER A 118 10.63 1.94 -19.91
N ASN A 119 11.38 1.79 -18.82
CA ASN A 119 12.80 2.14 -18.72
C ASN A 119 13.11 3.57 -19.25
N GLY A 120 12.26 4.54 -18.92
CA GLY A 120 12.40 5.94 -19.33
C GLY A 120 12.10 6.23 -20.80
N LYS A 121 11.62 5.23 -21.56
CA LYS A 121 11.30 5.38 -22.98
C LYS A 121 9.80 5.20 -23.24
N VAL A 122 9.27 5.97 -24.19
CA VAL A 122 7.92 5.76 -24.70
C VAL A 122 7.91 4.52 -25.57
N ILE A 123 7.10 3.53 -25.21
CA ILE A 123 6.91 2.30 -26.01
C ILE A 123 5.76 2.48 -26.97
N LYS A 124 4.66 3.07 -26.53
CA LYS A 124 3.45 3.22 -27.30
C LYS A 124 2.69 4.46 -26.90
N ALA A 125 2.12 5.17 -27.88
CA ALA A 125 1.09 6.18 -27.67
C ALA A 125 -0.24 5.65 -28.22
N LEU A 126 -1.31 5.83 -27.47
CA LEU A 126 -2.65 5.33 -27.75
C LEU A 126 -3.64 6.48 -27.69
N ALA A 127 -4.59 6.53 -28.65
CA ALA A 127 -5.66 7.52 -28.66
C ALA A 127 -6.88 6.97 -29.43
N GLY A 128 -8.06 7.54 -29.16
CA GLY A 128 -9.30 7.18 -29.82
C GLY A 128 -9.63 5.67 -29.70
N GLU A 129 -9.85 5.00 -30.83
CA GLU A 129 -10.22 3.59 -30.88
C GLU A 129 -9.16 2.63 -30.32
N GLN A 130 -7.92 3.07 -30.16
CA GLN A 130 -6.83 2.28 -29.56
C GLN A 130 -6.90 2.23 -28.04
N MET A 131 -7.69 3.12 -27.42
CA MET A 131 -7.91 3.16 -25.97
C MET A 131 -8.88 2.06 -25.55
N GLN A 132 -8.41 0.81 -25.60
CA GLN A 132 -9.18 -0.38 -25.25
C GLN A 132 -8.41 -1.25 -24.27
N ALA A 133 -9.13 -1.93 -23.39
CA ALA A 133 -8.56 -2.82 -22.38
C ALA A 133 -7.62 -3.88 -22.99
N GLN A 134 -8.02 -4.48 -24.11
CA GLN A 134 -7.21 -5.49 -24.82
C GLN A 134 -5.84 -4.97 -25.26
N THR A 135 -5.79 -3.71 -25.73
CA THR A 135 -4.51 -3.10 -26.17
C THR A 135 -3.59 -2.82 -24.99
N LEU A 136 -4.14 -2.37 -23.86
CA LEU A 136 -3.37 -2.04 -22.66
C LEU A 136 -3.01 -3.30 -21.86
N ASN A 137 -3.87 -4.31 -21.83
CA ASN A 137 -3.60 -5.62 -21.22
C ASN A 137 -2.34 -6.29 -21.76
N PHE A 138 -2.05 -6.11 -23.06
CA PHE A 138 -0.82 -6.63 -23.65
C PHE A 138 0.44 -6.20 -22.90
N TYR A 139 0.47 -4.96 -22.39
CA TYR A 139 1.63 -4.42 -21.66
C TYR A 139 1.68 -4.85 -20.19
N SER A 140 0.60 -5.38 -19.65
CA SER A 140 0.53 -5.94 -18.29
C SER A 140 0.48 -7.49 -18.29
N GLU A 141 0.62 -8.14 -19.46
CA GLU A 141 0.45 -9.59 -19.59
C GLU A 141 1.44 -10.39 -18.75
N GLU A 142 2.68 -9.92 -18.62
CA GLU A 142 3.68 -10.55 -17.76
C GLU A 142 3.20 -10.58 -16.29
N TYR A 143 2.63 -9.48 -15.79
CA TYR A 143 2.07 -9.42 -14.45
C TYR A 143 0.83 -10.31 -14.33
N ASN A 144 -0.08 -10.24 -15.29
CA ASN A 144 -1.28 -11.06 -15.31
C ASN A 144 -0.96 -12.56 -15.32
N ALA A 145 0.06 -12.97 -16.08
CA ALA A 145 0.52 -14.37 -16.10
C ALA A 145 1.08 -14.82 -14.73
N LYS A 146 1.86 -13.96 -14.06
CA LYS A 146 2.37 -14.22 -12.71
C LYS A 146 1.24 -14.34 -11.68
N VAL A 147 0.24 -13.45 -11.75
CA VAL A 147 -0.94 -13.50 -10.88
C VAL A 147 -1.73 -14.79 -11.10
N ARG A 148 -1.99 -15.19 -12.36
CA ARG A 148 -2.67 -16.45 -12.66
C ARG A 148 -1.93 -17.66 -12.10
N HIS A 149 -0.63 -17.76 -12.35
CA HIS A 149 0.19 -18.84 -11.82
C HIS A 149 0.16 -18.92 -10.28
N HIS A 150 0.17 -17.74 -9.61
CA HIS A 150 0.04 -17.68 -8.16
C HIS A 150 -1.32 -18.22 -7.69
N ILE A 151 -2.42 -17.76 -8.32
CA ILE A 151 -3.78 -18.21 -7.97
C ILE A 151 -3.91 -19.73 -8.11
N GLU A 152 -3.33 -20.32 -9.16
CA GLU A 152 -3.29 -21.77 -9.36
C GLU A 152 -2.52 -22.48 -8.25
N SER A 153 -1.38 -21.93 -7.84
CA SER A 153 -0.52 -22.51 -6.79
C SER A 153 -1.12 -22.43 -5.38
N LEU A 154 -2.13 -21.59 -5.15
CA LEU A 154 -2.76 -21.41 -3.83
C LEU A 154 -3.57 -22.62 -3.37
N LYS A 155 -4.12 -23.42 -4.30
CA LYS A 155 -4.90 -24.64 -3.96
C LYS A 155 -4.09 -25.64 -3.13
N GLU A 156 -2.75 -25.57 -3.20
CA GLU A 156 -1.84 -26.45 -2.50
C GLU A 156 -1.44 -25.97 -1.08
N ARG A 157 -1.79 -24.73 -0.70
CA ARG A 157 -1.25 -24.07 0.52
C ARG A 157 -2.20 -24.03 1.70
N GLN A 158 -3.45 -24.46 1.57
CA GLN A 158 -4.44 -24.32 2.64
C GLN A 158 -4.04 -25.11 3.88
N SER A 159 -3.50 -24.41 4.87
CA SER A 159 -3.26 -24.93 6.21
C SER A 159 -4.34 -24.47 7.14
N ASN A 160 -4.95 -25.39 7.89
CA ASN A 160 -5.93 -25.03 8.92
C ASN A 160 -5.26 -24.63 10.26
N LYS A 161 -3.93 -24.60 10.30
CA LYS A 161 -3.19 -24.26 11.52
C LYS A 161 -3.21 -22.74 11.73
N ILE A 162 -3.93 -22.29 12.75
CA ILE A 162 -3.92 -20.87 13.14
C ILE A 162 -2.56 -20.53 13.74
N VAL A 163 -1.87 -19.53 13.18
CA VAL A 163 -0.58 -19.04 13.68
C VAL A 163 -0.74 -17.77 14.50
N PHE A 164 -1.74 -16.94 14.19
CA PHE A 164 -2.02 -15.71 14.91
C PHE A 164 -3.52 -15.57 15.18
N GLU A 165 -3.86 -15.13 16.39
CA GLU A 165 -5.22 -14.79 16.75
C GLU A 165 -5.21 -13.54 17.64
N GLY A 166 -5.91 -12.48 17.20
CA GLY A 166 -6.25 -11.31 17.99
C GLY A 166 -7.71 -11.39 18.43
N ARG A 167 -7.98 -11.20 19.71
CA ARG A 167 -9.33 -11.22 20.28
C ARG A 167 -9.64 -9.91 20.97
N HIS A 168 -10.80 -9.34 20.64
CA HIS A 168 -11.34 -8.13 21.29
C HIS A 168 -10.35 -6.97 21.32
N LEU A 169 -9.56 -6.80 20.24
CA LEU A 169 -8.57 -5.73 20.17
C LEU A 169 -9.29 -4.38 20.09
N CYS A 170 -8.95 -3.48 20.99
CA CYS A 170 -9.47 -2.11 21.04
C CYS A 170 -8.31 -1.12 21.07
N GLY A 171 -8.40 -0.09 20.25
CA GLY A 171 -7.46 1.02 20.18
C GLY A 171 -8.18 2.37 20.26
N ASP A 172 -7.57 3.42 19.73
CA ASP A 172 -8.15 4.76 19.74
C ASP A 172 -9.39 4.86 18.82
N VAL A 173 -9.33 4.20 17.64
CA VAL A 173 -10.39 4.22 16.61
C VAL A 173 -10.93 2.85 16.27
N ILE A 174 -10.29 1.78 16.74
CA ILE A 174 -10.70 0.40 16.50
C ILE A 174 -11.43 -0.15 17.71
N PHE A 175 -12.56 -0.79 17.44
CA PHE A 175 -13.42 -1.34 18.49
C PHE A 175 -13.69 -2.83 18.27
N ASN A 176 -13.36 -3.66 19.28
CA ASN A 176 -13.66 -5.08 19.32
C ASN A 176 -13.21 -5.85 18.05
N PHE A 177 -11.99 -5.55 17.59
CA PHE A 177 -11.44 -6.18 16.40
C PHE A 177 -10.97 -7.61 16.71
N ASN A 178 -11.43 -8.55 15.89
CA ASN A 178 -11.05 -9.95 15.97
C ASN A 178 -10.41 -10.40 14.67
N LEU A 179 -9.27 -11.07 14.75
CA LEU A 179 -8.54 -11.55 13.58
C LEU A 179 -7.95 -12.93 13.88
N LYS A 180 -8.17 -13.90 12.99
CA LYS A 180 -7.46 -15.19 12.99
C LYS A 180 -6.73 -15.31 11.66
N VAL A 181 -5.48 -15.76 11.71
CA VAL A 181 -4.67 -15.95 10.51
C VAL A 181 -4.04 -17.33 10.54
N ALA A 182 -4.21 -18.08 9.45
CA ALA A 182 -3.66 -19.41 9.31
C ALA A 182 -2.22 -19.36 8.74
N GLN A 183 -1.50 -20.46 8.88
CA GLN A 183 -0.14 -20.60 8.36
C GLN A 183 -0.13 -20.46 6.85
N GLY A 184 0.70 -19.55 6.31
CA GLY A 184 0.82 -19.28 4.88
C GLY A 184 -0.39 -18.57 4.26
N GLU A 185 -1.35 -18.10 5.07
CA GLU A 185 -2.49 -17.31 4.61
C GLU A 185 -2.07 -15.87 4.37
N CYS A 186 -2.60 -15.25 3.32
CA CYS A 186 -2.54 -13.82 3.07
C CYS A 186 -3.89 -13.17 3.36
N VAL A 187 -3.93 -12.31 4.37
CA VAL A 187 -5.12 -11.53 4.72
C VAL A 187 -4.89 -10.08 4.37
N VAL A 188 -5.76 -9.51 3.55
CA VAL A 188 -5.77 -8.06 3.29
C VAL A 188 -6.79 -7.41 4.20
N ILE A 189 -6.37 -6.40 4.94
CA ILE A 189 -7.25 -5.54 5.74
C ILE A 189 -7.34 -4.21 5.03
N GLN A 190 -8.52 -3.92 4.49
CA GLN A 190 -8.83 -2.65 3.85
C GLN A 190 -9.53 -1.73 4.83
N SER A 191 -9.02 -0.51 4.95
CA SER A 191 -9.71 0.59 5.63
C SER A 191 -9.65 1.85 4.78
N LEU A 192 -10.72 2.63 4.88
CA LEU A 192 -10.84 3.94 4.24
C LEU A 192 -10.31 5.07 5.14
N GLU A 193 -9.99 4.76 6.39
CA GLU A 193 -9.57 5.71 7.40
C GLU A 193 -8.09 5.51 7.76
N GLU A 194 -7.26 6.52 7.54
CA GLU A 194 -5.82 6.47 7.85
C GLU A 194 -5.52 6.15 9.32
N GLY A 195 -6.35 6.67 10.24
CA GLY A 195 -6.19 6.42 11.68
C GLY A 195 -6.23 4.96 12.07
N ILE A 196 -7.00 4.14 11.33
CA ILE A 196 -7.16 2.70 11.58
C ILE A 196 -5.85 1.93 11.36
N PHE A 197 -5.08 2.24 10.32
CA PHE A 197 -3.81 1.54 10.09
C PHE A 197 -2.77 1.85 11.14
N ARG A 198 -2.71 3.11 11.58
CA ARG A 198 -1.83 3.50 12.68
C ARG A 198 -2.25 2.79 13.96
N ASP A 199 -3.53 2.73 14.22
CA ASP A 199 -4.08 2.11 15.43
C ASP A 199 -3.83 0.59 15.42
N LEU A 200 -4.15 -0.11 14.32
CA LEU A 200 -3.82 -1.52 14.13
C LEU A 200 -2.32 -1.79 14.27
N TYR A 201 -1.49 -0.95 13.69
CA TYR A 201 -0.05 -1.09 13.78
C TYR A 201 0.44 -0.98 15.23
N LEU A 202 -0.05 0.01 15.99
CA LEU A 202 0.28 0.19 17.40
C LEU A 202 -0.28 -0.96 18.27
N LEU A 203 -1.51 -1.42 17.98
CA LEU A 203 -2.10 -2.58 18.64
C LEU A 203 -1.27 -3.86 18.38
N PHE A 204 -0.85 -4.10 17.16
CA PHE A 204 -0.03 -5.24 16.79
C PHE A 204 1.42 -5.11 17.27
N GLN A 205 1.91 -3.91 17.59
CA GLN A 205 3.20 -3.71 18.29
C GLN A 205 3.08 -3.82 19.81
N GLY A 206 1.86 -3.79 20.37
CA GLY A 206 1.63 -3.82 21.81
C GLY A 206 1.95 -2.49 22.52
N GLU A 207 2.10 -1.40 21.73
CA GLU A 207 2.39 -0.05 22.28
C GLU A 207 1.15 0.67 22.79
N LYS A 208 -0.04 0.29 22.29
CA LYS A 208 -1.32 0.81 22.75
C LYS A 208 -2.28 -0.35 23.00
N GLN A 209 -2.75 -0.46 24.20
CA GLN A 209 -3.93 -1.24 24.56
C GLN A 209 -4.83 -0.32 25.38
N ASP A 210 -6.14 -0.38 25.16
CA ASP A 210 -7.08 0.25 26.04
C ASP A 210 -6.86 -0.33 27.45
N GLU A 211 -6.58 0.51 28.44
CA GLU A 211 -6.34 0.09 29.83
C GLU A 211 -7.58 -0.56 30.44
N ILE A 212 -8.78 -0.26 29.91
CA ILE A 212 -10.07 -0.72 30.43
C ILE A 212 -10.46 -2.07 29.82
N HIS A 213 -10.16 -2.31 28.52
CA HIS A 213 -10.52 -3.53 27.79
C HIS A 213 -9.34 -4.00 26.92
N PRO A 214 -8.25 -4.49 27.52
CA PRO A 214 -7.12 -4.97 26.75
C PRO A 214 -7.53 -6.23 25.99
N GLY A 215 -7.51 -6.17 24.66
CA GLY A 215 -7.62 -7.36 23.83
C GLY A 215 -6.43 -8.28 24.05
N THR A 216 -6.55 -9.51 23.60
CA THR A 216 -5.49 -10.50 23.76
C THR A 216 -5.03 -11.03 22.41
N CYS A 217 -3.71 -11.08 22.23
CA CYS A 217 -3.10 -11.71 21.07
C CYS A 217 -2.48 -13.06 21.41
N TYR A 218 -2.61 -13.99 20.50
CA TYR A 218 -2.05 -15.34 20.61
C TYR A 218 -1.18 -15.63 19.38
N LEU A 219 -0.01 -16.20 19.62
CA LEU A 219 0.86 -16.74 18.59
C LEU A 219 0.98 -18.27 18.79
N GLU A 220 0.58 -19.05 17.80
CA GLU A 220 0.50 -20.53 17.87
C GLU A 220 -0.20 -21.02 19.16
N GLY A 221 -1.28 -20.34 19.56
CA GLY A 221 -2.09 -20.68 20.76
C GLY A 221 -1.50 -20.22 22.08
N ARG A 222 -0.34 -19.56 22.10
CA ARG A 222 0.26 -18.99 23.31
C ARG A 222 -0.02 -17.49 23.35
N THR A 223 -0.42 -16.99 24.51
CA THR A 223 -0.56 -15.54 24.72
C THR A 223 0.77 -14.86 24.44
N THR A 224 0.75 -13.85 23.60
CA THR A 224 1.94 -13.07 23.24
C THR A 224 1.75 -11.61 23.60
N LYS A 225 2.83 -11.00 24.12
CA LYS A 225 2.99 -9.56 24.09
C LYS A 225 3.64 -9.26 22.74
N ILE A 226 2.91 -8.68 21.83
CA ILE A 226 3.30 -8.53 20.43
C ILE A 226 4.65 -7.81 20.28
N CYS A 227 4.89 -6.81 21.12
CA CYS A 227 6.17 -6.11 21.17
C CYS A 227 7.29 -7.05 21.64
N GLY A 228 8.22 -7.33 20.72
CA GLY A 228 9.39 -8.17 20.98
C GLY A 228 9.18 -9.67 20.81
N ASP A 229 7.97 -10.13 20.39
CA ASP A 229 7.80 -11.52 20.01
C ASP A 229 8.48 -11.80 18.68
N ARG A 230 9.43 -12.72 18.69
CA ARG A 230 10.26 -13.07 17.52
C ARG A 230 9.48 -13.76 16.40
N GLY A 231 8.29 -14.25 16.69
CA GLY A 231 7.40 -14.85 15.70
C GLY A 231 6.60 -13.83 14.89
N ILE A 232 6.67 -12.55 15.24
CA ILE A 232 5.94 -11.47 14.59
C ILE A 232 6.94 -10.47 13.99
N ALA A 233 6.76 -10.13 12.72
CA ALA A 233 7.56 -9.14 12.03
C ALA A 233 6.68 -8.08 11.37
N PHE A 234 7.25 -6.91 11.12
CA PHE A 234 6.57 -5.78 10.50
C PHE A 234 7.38 -5.27 9.32
N ILE A 235 6.68 -4.95 8.22
CA ILE A 235 7.19 -4.19 7.09
C ILE A 235 6.41 -2.87 7.07
N ARG A 236 7.11 -1.76 7.29
CA ARG A 236 6.53 -0.41 7.34
C ARG A 236 6.26 0.12 5.94
N GLU A 237 5.52 1.23 5.87
CA GLU A 237 5.43 2.02 4.65
C GLU A 237 6.84 2.45 4.19
N GLU A 238 7.06 2.49 2.87
CA GLU A 238 8.34 2.89 2.27
C GLU A 238 9.54 2.20 2.96
N PRO A 239 9.58 0.87 2.98
CA PRO A 239 10.51 0.13 3.81
C PRO A 239 11.97 0.32 3.41
N THR A 240 12.22 0.72 2.16
CA THR A 240 13.56 1.06 1.68
C THR A 240 14.11 2.34 2.33
N GLU A 241 13.24 3.24 2.79
CA GLU A 241 13.63 4.46 3.50
C GLU A 241 13.55 4.30 5.02
N THR A 242 12.50 3.63 5.52
CA THR A 242 12.17 3.58 6.95
C THR A 242 12.82 2.44 7.71
N MET A 243 13.29 1.38 7.01
CA MET A 243 13.78 0.15 7.63
C MET A 243 15.25 -0.15 7.35
N LEU A 244 15.96 0.69 6.60
CA LEU A 244 17.37 0.51 6.26
C LEU A 244 18.26 1.49 7.03
N PHE A 245 19.43 1.02 7.42
CA PHE A 245 20.45 1.81 8.11
C PHE A 245 21.55 2.15 7.11
N TYR A 246 21.52 3.37 6.59
CA TYR A 246 22.38 3.81 5.49
C TYR A 246 23.86 3.95 5.89
N ASP A 247 24.14 4.06 7.18
CA ASP A 247 25.50 4.12 7.74
C ASP A 247 26.12 2.73 8.00
N MET A 248 25.35 1.66 7.76
CA MET A 248 25.78 0.28 7.93
C MET A 248 26.07 -0.39 6.59
N SER A 249 26.90 -1.44 6.59
CA SER A 249 27.10 -2.27 5.40
C SER A 249 25.82 -3.06 5.05
N TYR A 250 25.72 -3.53 3.80
CA TYR A 250 24.64 -4.44 3.37
C TYR A 250 24.51 -5.65 4.31
N MET A 251 25.63 -6.29 4.60
CA MET A 251 25.67 -7.48 5.46
C MET A 251 25.23 -7.16 6.90
N ASP A 252 25.61 -5.99 7.45
CA ASP A 252 25.19 -5.59 8.80
C ASP A 252 23.70 -5.30 8.84
N ASN A 253 23.16 -4.62 7.83
CA ASN A 253 21.72 -4.42 7.67
C ASN A 253 20.96 -5.74 7.59
N LEU A 254 21.50 -6.73 6.88
CA LEU A 254 20.89 -8.05 6.72
C LEU A 254 20.88 -8.82 8.06
N CYS A 255 21.96 -8.68 8.85
CA CYS A 255 22.16 -9.46 10.07
C CYS A 255 21.60 -8.81 11.34
N ILE A 256 21.22 -7.53 11.31
CA ILE A 256 20.85 -6.76 12.51
C ILE A 256 19.76 -7.41 13.37
N ALA A 257 18.86 -8.16 12.76
CA ALA A 257 17.78 -8.82 13.48
C ALA A 257 18.10 -10.28 13.89
N MET A 258 19.36 -10.71 13.70
CA MET A 258 19.78 -12.08 13.98
C MET A 258 20.57 -12.26 15.27
N ASP A 259 20.86 -11.18 16.01
CA ASP A 259 21.69 -11.21 17.23
C ASP A 259 21.21 -12.23 18.28
N HIS A 260 19.90 -12.48 18.33
CA HIS A 260 19.32 -13.46 19.24
C HIS A 260 19.53 -14.93 18.85
N ARG A 261 19.90 -15.20 17.57
CA ARG A 261 20.16 -16.57 17.08
C ARG A 261 21.61 -16.98 17.29
N VAL A 262 22.48 -16.01 17.44
CA VAL A 262 23.91 -16.24 17.60
C VAL A 262 24.32 -15.78 18.98
N LYS A 263 24.46 -16.75 19.90
CA LYS A 263 24.79 -16.50 21.32
C LYS A 263 26.20 -15.93 21.55
N ASN A 264 27.00 -15.76 20.52
CA ASN A 264 28.41 -15.39 20.67
C ASN A 264 28.79 -14.28 19.68
N ILE A 265 29.31 -13.18 20.20
CA ILE A 265 29.85 -12.04 19.42
C ILE A 265 30.91 -12.50 18.39
N TRP A 266 31.66 -13.54 18.70
CA TRP A 266 32.69 -14.12 17.83
C TRP A 266 32.12 -15.00 16.69
N GLY A 267 30.87 -15.46 16.80
CA GLY A 267 30.18 -16.21 15.75
C GLY A 267 29.77 -15.37 14.54
N ASN A 268 29.83 -14.04 14.66
CA ASN A 268 29.35 -13.11 13.65
C ASN A 268 30.05 -13.27 12.28
N ARG A 269 31.37 -13.54 12.22
CA ARG A 269 32.09 -13.75 10.94
C ARG A 269 31.65 -15.03 10.23
N LYS A 270 31.53 -16.13 10.96
CA LYS A 270 31.09 -17.42 10.38
C LYS A 270 29.63 -17.33 9.91
N MET A 271 28.77 -16.69 10.68
CA MET A 271 27.37 -16.45 10.31
C MET A 271 27.28 -15.58 9.05
N LYS A 272 28.00 -14.46 8.98
CA LYS A 272 28.03 -13.60 7.80
C LYS A 272 28.51 -14.35 6.55
N TRP A 273 29.53 -15.19 6.72
CA TRP A 273 30.03 -16.04 5.63
C TRP A 273 28.97 -17.05 5.16
N CYS A 274 28.29 -17.74 6.07
CA CYS A 274 27.21 -18.66 5.72
C CYS A 274 26.06 -17.93 5.02
N ILE A 275 25.64 -16.78 5.54
CA ILE A 275 24.57 -16.00 4.94
C ILE A 275 24.97 -15.54 3.53
N ARG A 276 26.22 -15.07 3.34
CA ARG A 276 26.71 -14.72 2.01
C ARG A 276 26.62 -15.92 1.07
N ALA A 277 27.15 -17.05 1.46
CA ALA A 277 27.12 -18.27 0.64
C ALA A 277 25.69 -18.74 0.31
N ASP A 278 24.75 -18.64 1.26
CA ASP A 278 23.35 -19.06 1.06
C ASP A 278 22.55 -18.12 0.16
N PHE A 279 22.91 -16.83 0.12
CA PHE A 279 22.12 -15.80 -0.56
C PHE A 279 22.84 -15.14 -1.75
N GLU A 280 24.11 -15.40 -1.98
CA GLU A 280 24.91 -14.82 -3.07
C GLU A 280 24.32 -15.16 -4.45
N GLU A 281 23.84 -16.38 -4.63
CA GLU A 281 23.19 -16.82 -5.87
C GLU A 281 21.83 -16.11 -6.08
N ILE A 282 21.12 -15.76 -5.00
CA ILE A 282 19.77 -15.17 -5.05
C ILE A 282 19.84 -13.64 -5.16
N LEU A 283 20.76 -13.02 -4.42
CA LEU A 283 20.88 -11.55 -4.30
C LEU A 283 21.90 -10.96 -5.27
N GLY A 284 22.79 -11.80 -5.84
CA GLY A 284 23.89 -11.38 -6.70
C GLY A 284 25.21 -11.21 -5.93
N GLU A 285 26.30 -11.68 -6.52
CA GLU A 285 27.64 -11.70 -5.91
C GLU A 285 28.11 -10.31 -5.44
N ASN A 286 27.85 -9.29 -6.22
CA ASN A 286 28.36 -7.94 -6.00
C ASN A 286 27.56 -7.11 -4.98
N VAL A 287 26.37 -7.56 -4.57
CA VAL A 287 25.47 -6.76 -3.73
C VAL A 287 26.03 -6.54 -2.32
N PHE A 288 26.75 -7.54 -1.79
CA PHE A 288 27.30 -7.50 -0.44
C PHE A 288 28.44 -6.51 -0.26
N ASP A 289 29.08 -6.11 -1.35
CA ASP A 289 30.23 -5.20 -1.36
C ASP A 289 29.82 -3.77 -1.74
N LYS A 290 28.55 -3.53 -2.12
CA LYS A 290 27.98 -2.21 -2.43
C LYS A 290 27.76 -1.39 -1.16
N ARG A 291 27.90 -0.07 -1.29
CA ARG A 291 27.41 0.87 -0.29
C ARG A 291 25.88 0.95 -0.39
N MET A 292 25.21 1.25 0.72
CA MET A 292 23.74 1.34 0.76
C MET A 292 23.18 2.37 -0.25
N GLN A 293 23.94 3.44 -0.53
CA GLN A 293 23.56 4.49 -1.50
C GLN A 293 23.71 4.04 -2.95
N GLU A 294 24.46 2.99 -3.22
CA GLU A 294 24.70 2.43 -4.56
C GLU A 294 23.69 1.36 -4.94
N LEU A 295 22.85 0.94 -3.98
CA LEU A 295 21.81 -0.06 -4.20
C LEU A 295 20.67 0.51 -5.02
N THR A 296 20.20 -0.28 -5.97
CA THR A 296 18.92 -0.04 -6.63
C THR A 296 17.76 -0.23 -5.68
N GLU A 297 16.60 0.35 -5.97
CA GLU A 297 15.40 0.15 -5.14
C GLU A 297 15.01 -1.33 -5.01
N MET A 298 15.16 -2.13 -6.07
CA MET A 298 14.91 -3.57 -6.01
C MET A 298 15.86 -4.28 -5.03
N GLU A 299 17.16 -3.99 -5.06
CA GLU A 299 18.14 -4.56 -4.13
C GLU A 299 17.86 -4.15 -2.67
N LYS A 300 17.33 -2.95 -2.44
CA LYS A 300 16.89 -2.49 -1.12
C LYS A 300 15.67 -3.29 -0.63
N TYR A 301 14.67 -3.53 -1.50
CA TYR A 301 13.53 -4.40 -1.18
C TYR A 301 14.01 -5.82 -0.87
N ASP A 302 14.91 -6.38 -1.69
CA ASP A 302 15.50 -7.69 -1.44
C ASP A 302 16.17 -7.78 -0.07
N LEU A 303 16.89 -6.75 0.32
CA LEU A 303 17.54 -6.66 1.64
C LEU A 303 16.51 -6.69 2.78
N VAL A 304 15.45 -5.85 2.72
CA VAL A 304 14.41 -5.81 3.75
C VAL A 304 13.70 -7.16 3.89
N TYR A 305 13.23 -7.72 2.77
CA TYR A 305 12.46 -8.96 2.80
C TYR A 305 13.32 -10.17 3.17
N THR A 306 14.59 -10.24 2.71
CA THR A 306 15.52 -11.30 3.09
C THR A 306 15.84 -11.24 4.58
N ARG A 307 16.03 -10.04 5.15
CA ARG A 307 16.20 -9.85 6.60
C ARG A 307 14.99 -10.39 7.38
N ILE A 308 13.76 -10.11 6.93
CA ILE A 308 12.55 -10.67 7.52
C ILE A 308 12.53 -12.20 7.40
N MET A 309 12.85 -12.74 6.22
CA MET A 309 12.91 -14.19 6.03
C MET A 309 13.96 -14.87 6.93
N LEU A 310 15.09 -14.22 7.18
CA LEU A 310 16.13 -14.72 8.10
C LEU A 310 15.67 -14.78 9.55
N GLN A 311 14.75 -13.88 9.96
CA GLN A 311 14.14 -13.94 11.30
C GLN A 311 13.24 -15.17 11.49
N LYS A 312 12.72 -15.74 10.38
CA LYS A 312 11.74 -16.83 10.35
C LYS A 312 10.50 -16.54 11.22
N PRO A 313 9.83 -15.41 11.01
CA PRO A 313 8.60 -15.11 11.74
C PRO A 313 7.51 -16.11 11.36
N LYS A 314 6.46 -16.18 12.17
CA LYS A 314 5.23 -16.94 11.86
C LYS A 314 4.26 -16.10 11.06
N ILE A 315 4.28 -14.78 11.28
CA ILE A 315 3.43 -13.79 10.64
C ILE A 315 4.19 -12.50 10.38
N VAL A 316 3.89 -11.87 9.27
CA VAL A 316 4.40 -10.54 8.87
C VAL A 316 3.24 -9.60 8.63
N PHE A 317 3.25 -8.46 9.29
CA PHE A 317 2.32 -7.36 9.04
C PHE A 317 2.97 -6.36 8.08
N CYS A 318 2.36 -6.10 6.93
CA CYS A 318 2.84 -5.19 5.90
C CYS A 318 1.91 -3.97 5.82
N VAL A 319 2.43 -2.77 6.07
CA VAL A 319 1.66 -1.54 5.98
C VAL A 319 1.88 -0.92 4.61
N GLN A 320 0.82 -0.86 3.80
CA GLN A 320 0.78 -0.27 2.45
C GLN A 320 2.03 -0.62 1.60
N PRO A 321 2.36 -1.92 1.42
CA PRO A 321 3.65 -2.33 0.83
C PRO A 321 3.85 -1.88 -0.62
N PHE A 322 2.77 -1.55 -1.33
CA PHE A 322 2.79 -1.13 -2.74
C PHE A 322 2.73 0.39 -2.93
N LYS A 323 2.63 1.17 -1.83
CA LYS A 323 2.56 2.62 -1.89
C LYS A 323 3.83 3.21 -2.51
N GLY A 324 3.66 4.10 -3.48
CA GLY A 324 4.76 4.78 -4.17
C GLY A 324 5.60 3.89 -5.11
N ALA A 325 5.30 2.59 -5.20
CA ALA A 325 6.02 1.67 -6.07
C ALA A 325 5.47 1.73 -7.50
N ASP A 326 6.34 1.87 -8.50
CA ASP A 326 5.97 1.71 -9.91
C ASP A 326 5.62 0.25 -10.23
N LEU A 327 5.07 -0.03 -11.42
CA LEU A 327 4.62 -1.38 -11.80
C LEU A 327 5.73 -2.44 -11.64
N ARG A 328 6.98 -2.11 -11.97
CA ARG A 328 8.10 -3.05 -11.87
C ARG A 328 8.44 -3.35 -10.41
N HIS A 329 8.49 -2.33 -9.57
CA HIS A 329 8.71 -2.50 -8.14
C HIS A 329 7.53 -3.24 -7.48
N ARG A 330 6.28 -3.00 -7.90
CA ARG A 330 5.10 -3.73 -7.41
C ARG A 330 5.17 -5.23 -7.72
N ILE A 331 5.57 -5.60 -8.94
CA ILE A 331 5.79 -7.00 -9.31
C ILE A 331 6.85 -7.62 -8.40
N HIS A 332 7.95 -6.93 -8.17
CA HIS A 332 9.04 -7.41 -7.33
C HIS A 332 8.60 -7.59 -5.87
N ILE A 333 7.93 -6.59 -5.29
CA ILE A 333 7.36 -6.66 -3.93
C ILE A 333 6.37 -7.83 -3.83
N TRP A 334 5.52 -8.00 -4.83
CA TRP A 334 4.58 -9.08 -4.92
C TRP A 334 5.28 -10.45 -4.87
N GLU A 335 6.34 -10.66 -5.68
CA GLU A 335 7.15 -11.88 -5.68
C GLU A 335 7.83 -12.14 -4.32
N LEU A 336 8.29 -11.09 -3.65
CA LEU A 336 8.89 -11.20 -2.32
C LEU A 336 7.86 -11.62 -1.26
N GLN A 337 6.65 -11.08 -1.32
CA GLN A 337 5.55 -11.51 -0.44
C GLN A 337 5.11 -12.94 -0.74
N GLU A 338 5.04 -13.32 -2.00
CA GLU A 338 4.78 -14.71 -2.38
C GLU A 338 5.84 -15.67 -1.84
N LYS A 339 7.12 -15.28 -1.86
CA LYS A 339 8.20 -16.08 -1.24
C LYS A 339 7.98 -16.28 0.26
N LEU A 340 7.47 -15.27 0.99
CA LEU A 340 7.10 -15.43 2.41
C LEU A 340 5.99 -16.48 2.57
N LEU A 341 4.91 -16.35 1.79
CA LEU A 341 3.76 -17.26 1.83
C LEU A 341 4.17 -18.69 1.51
N ARG A 342 5.01 -18.90 0.49
CA ARG A 342 5.54 -20.23 0.12
C ARG A 342 6.41 -20.87 1.22
N LYS A 343 7.04 -20.05 2.08
CA LYS A 343 7.76 -20.53 3.26
C LYS A 343 6.83 -20.83 4.44
N GLY A 344 5.51 -20.74 4.26
CA GLY A 344 4.50 -20.94 5.31
C GLY A 344 4.41 -19.79 6.31
N ILE A 345 4.97 -18.62 5.99
CA ILE A 345 4.85 -17.41 6.80
C ILE A 345 3.52 -16.75 6.42
N ALA A 346 2.69 -16.46 7.40
CA ALA A 346 1.44 -15.72 7.18
C ALA A 346 1.74 -14.24 6.89
N VAL A 347 0.96 -13.63 6.01
CA VAL A 347 1.10 -12.22 5.66
C VAL A 347 -0.22 -11.48 5.90
N VAL A 348 -0.17 -10.38 6.62
CA VAL A 348 -1.31 -9.46 6.78
C VAL A 348 -0.95 -8.12 6.15
N ILE A 349 -1.69 -7.74 5.12
CA ILE A 349 -1.48 -6.49 4.39
C ILE A 349 -2.52 -5.47 4.83
N LEU A 350 -2.07 -4.33 5.34
CA LEU A 350 -2.91 -3.18 5.62
C LEU A 350 -2.90 -2.29 4.38
N ALA A 351 -4.05 -2.11 3.71
CA ALA A 351 -4.14 -1.37 2.45
C ALA A 351 -5.33 -0.41 2.42
N VAL A 352 -5.11 0.81 1.94
CA VAL A 352 -6.18 1.77 1.61
C VAL A 352 -6.86 1.30 0.32
N ASN A 353 -6.07 1.11 -0.73
CA ASN A 353 -6.52 0.51 -1.98
C ASN A 353 -6.12 -0.97 -2.01
N MET A 354 -7.08 -1.83 -2.30
CA MET A 354 -6.87 -3.28 -2.31
C MET A 354 -6.30 -3.81 -3.64
N ALA A 355 -6.28 -2.99 -4.70
CA ALA A 355 -6.02 -3.43 -6.07
C ALA A 355 -4.78 -4.34 -6.21
N ASP A 356 -3.62 -3.88 -5.74
CA ASP A 356 -2.38 -4.65 -5.85
C ASP A 356 -2.32 -5.84 -4.87
N ALA A 357 -2.90 -5.66 -3.68
CA ALA A 357 -2.86 -6.66 -2.63
C ALA A 357 -3.85 -7.81 -2.87
N LEU A 358 -4.95 -7.55 -3.58
CA LEU A 358 -6.02 -8.51 -3.80
C LEU A 358 -5.53 -9.77 -4.53
N SER A 359 -4.56 -9.63 -5.44
CA SER A 359 -3.98 -10.75 -6.18
C SER A 359 -3.26 -11.77 -5.27
N LEU A 360 -2.74 -11.33 -4.12
CA LEU A 360 -2.11 -12.19 -3.11
C LEU A 360 -3.11 -12.73 -2.09
N ALA A 361 -4.23 -12.03 -1.89
CA ALA A 361 -5.15 -12.26 -0.80
C ALA A 361 -5.87 -13.60 -0.88
N ASP A 362 -5.91 -14.35 0.21
CA ASP A 362 -6.81 -15.47 0.43
C ASP A 362 -8.12 -14.98 1.02
N ARG A 363 -8.05 -13.87 1.76
CA ARG A 363 -9.17 -13.26 2.47
C ARG A 363 -9.02 -11.74 2.52
N LEU A 364 -10.15 -11.04 2.35
CA LEU A 364 -10.26 -9.59 2.46
C LEU A 364 -11.17 -9.23 3.63
N VAL A 365 -10.66 -8.43 4.55
CA VAL A 365 -11.39 -7.87 5.70
C VAL A 365 -11.55 -6.37 5.47
N ARG A 366 -12.78 -5.87 5.47
CA ARG A 366 -13.05 -4.44 5.33
C ARG A 366 -13.45 -3.84 6.67
N ILE A 367 -12.77 -2.75 7.03
CA ILE A 367 -13.04 -1.99 8.25
C ILE A 367 -13.62 -0.63 7.85
N ASP A 368 -14.72 -0.26 8.50
CA ASP A 368 -15.32 1.06 8.40
C ASP A 368 -15.69 1.53 9.80
N LYS A 369 -15.41 2.78 10.13
CA LYS A 369 -15.66 3.38 11.44
C LYS A 369 -15.15 2.52 12.61
N GLY A 370 -13.97 1.97 12.44
CA GLY A 370 -13.29 1.16 13.47
C GLY A 370 -13.85 -0.23 13.69
N THR A 371 -14.81 -0.69 12.89
CA THR A 371 -15.43 -2.04 13.02
C THR A 371 -15.31 -2.83 11.73
N VAL A 372 -15.25 -4.17 11.82
CA VAL A 372 -15.30 -5.05 10.64
C VAL A 372 -16.71 -5.04 10.08
N VAL A 373 -16.84 -4.55 8.84
CA VAL A 373 -18.14 -4.48 8.14
C VAL A 373 -18.39 -5.73 7.31
N THR A 374 -17.38 -6.18 6.58
CA THR A 374 -17.50 -7.35 5.69
C THR A 374 -16.18 -8.11 5.64
N GLU A 375 -16.30 -9.41 5.42
CA GLU A 375 -15.20 -10.31 5.17
C GLU A 375 -15.52 -11.14 3.91
N TYR A 376 -14.60 -11.17 2.95
CA TYR A 376 -14.69 -11.92 1.73
C TYR A 376 -13.62 -12.99 1.67
N GLN A 377 -14.01 -14.21 1.36
CA GLN A 377 -13.06 -15.25 0.98
C GLN A 377 -12.68 -15.07 -0.50
N ARG A 378 -11.55 -15.61 -0.92
CA ARG A 378 -11.10 -15.50 -2.31
C ARG A 378 -12.19 -15.87 -3.34
N LYS A 379 -12.97 -16.93 -3.09
CA LYS A 379 -14.07 -17.35 -3.95
C LYS A 379 -15.16 -16.28 -4.15
N ASP A 380 -15.25 -15.34 -3.23
CA ASP A 380 -16.27 -14.28 -3.21
C ASP A 380 -15.75 -12.98 -3.85
N PHE A 381 -14.49 -12.92 -4.31
CA PHE A 381 -13.90 -11.72 -4.90
C PHE A 381 -14.58 -11.27 -6.18
N GLY A 382 -15.24 -12.17 -6.93
CA GLY A 382 -16.12 -11.82 -8.04
C GLY A 382 -17.28 -10.89 -7.68
N MET A 383 -17.67 -10.82 -6.39
CA MET A 383 -18.72 -9.92 -5.90
C MET A 383 -18.25 -8.50 -5.62
N LEU A 384 -16.95 -8.26 -5.64
CA LEU A 384 -16.38 -6.93 -5.41
C LEU A 384 -16.77 -5.95 -6.54
N PRO A 385 -16.73 -4.62 -6.28
CA PRO A 385 -17.05 -3.60 -7.28
C PRO A 385 -16.26 -3.76 -8.58
N ARG A 386 -16.86 -3.43 -9.74
CA ARG A 386 -16.24 -3.62 -11.06
C ARG A 386 -15.05 -2.70 -11.36
N ASN A 387 -14.95 -1.60 -10.65
CA ASN A 387 -13.88 -0.62 -10.80
C ASN A 387 -12.54 -1.02 -10.14
N ILE A 388 -12.50 -2.17 -9.47
CA ILE A 388 -11.26 -2.65 -8.87
C ILE A 388 -10.35 -3.20 -9.96
N PRO A 389 -9.12 -2.69 -10.11
CA PRO A 389 -8.11 -3.26 -10.98
C PRO A 389 -7.93 -4.76 -10.71
N TRP A 390 -7.66 -5.54 -11.76
CA TRP A 390 -7.48 -7.00 -11.72
C TRP A 390 -8.76 -7.80 -11.39
N LYS A 391 -9.91 -7.16 -11.15
CA LYS A 391 -11.16 -7.88 -10.89
C LYS A 391 -11.51 -8.86 -12.01
N ALA A 392 -11.26 -8.51 -13.27
CA ALA A 392 -11.48 -9.38 -14.42
C ALA A 392 -10.81 -10.77 -14.26
N LEU A 393 -9.76 -10.87 -13.46
CA LEU A 393 -9.10 -12.14 -13.14
C LEU A 393 -9.93 -13.04 -12.20
N TYR A 394 -11.01 -12.52 -11.61
CA TYR A 394 -11.89 -13.25 -10.66
C TYR A 394 -13.33 -13.40 -11.17
N ASP A 395 -13.71 -12.73 -12.29
CA ASP A 395 -15.11 -12.69 -12.78
C ASP A 395 -15.57 -13.98 -13.47
N GLU A 396 -14.70 -14.85 -13.92
CA GLU A 396 -15.05 -16.11 -14.57
C GLU A 396 -15.18 -17.26 -13.56
N ASN A 397 -16.17 -17.21 -12.63
CA ASN A 397 -16.56 -18.30 -11.71
C ASN A 397 -15.37 -18.96 -10.94
N GLY A 398 -14.34 -18.22 -10.60
CA GLY A 398 -13.16 -18.82 -10.01
C GLY A 398 -12.45 -19.81 -10.97
N ARG A 399 -12.77 -19.75 -12.25
CA ARG A 399 -12.05 -20.45 -13.32
C ARG A 399 -11.17 -19.41 -14.01
N ILE A 400 -9.92 -19.42 -13.69
CA ILE A 400 -8.85 -18.90 -14.53
C ILE A 400 -8.29 -20.09 -15.27
#